data_013ace2de1b5581aa05d21247ef351cf
#
_entry.id   013ace2de1b5581aa05d21247ef351cf
#
_cell.length_a   1.000
_cell.length_b   1.000
_cell.length_c   1.000
_cell.angle_alpha   90.00
_cell.angle_beta   90.00
_cell.angle_gamma   90.00
#
_symmetry.space_group_name_H-M   'P 1'
#
loop_
_entity.id
_entity.type
_entity.pdbx_description
1 polymer ?
#
loop_
_entity_poly.entity_id
_entity_poly.type
_entity_poly.pdbx_seq_one_letter_code
_entity_poly.pdbx_strand_id
1 'polypeptide(L)'
;MTDAAGTQALKDAIRQMHGCDSHWIESVPVHETHEGQTVWQGDVQVFDLVDHPQAQRAYAWSHATKGMRRQFHAVLHLPPVDGPAMAVKTALYAEYQRLQKTKN
;
A
#
# COMPACT_ATOMS: atom_id res chain seq x y z
N MET A 1 -8.50 1.81 17.53
CA MET A 1 -9.62 1.14 16.86
C MET A 1 -9.56 1.37 15.36
N THR A 2 -9.66 0.31 14.59
CA THR A 2 -9.59 0.43 13.14
C THR A 2 -10.81 1.17 12.61
N ASP A 3 -10.57 2.14 11.74
CA ASP A 3 -11.63 2.85 11.07
C ASP A 3 -12.28 1.93 10.04
N ALA A 4 -13.50 1.48 10.31
CA ALA A 4 -14.20 0.55 9.41
C ALA A 4 -14.40 1.15 8.01
N ALA A 5 -14.66 2.45 7.93
CA ALA A 5 -14.82 3.11 6.63
C ALA A 5 -13.51 3.15 5.86
N GLY A 6 -12.40 3.43 6.57
CA GLY A 6 -11.08 3.42 5.94
C GLY A 6 -10.67 2.04 5.47
N THR A 7 -10.96 1.02 6.30
CA THR A 7 -10.68 -0.36 5.94
C THR A 7 -11.49 -0.78 4.72
N GLN A 8 -12.76 -0.40 4.67
CA GLN A 8 -13.61 -0.74 3.54
C GLN A 8 -13.11 -0.11 2.24
N ALA A 9 -12.67 1.16 2.31
CA ALA A 9 -12.12 1.83 1.14
C ALA A 9 -10.88 1.11 0.60
N LEU A 10 -10.03 0.60 1.50
CA LEU A 10 -8.85 -0.15 1.10
C LEU A 10 -9.22 -1.52 0.52
N LYS A 11 -10.24 -2.18 1.06
CA LYS A 11 -10.74 -3.43 0.48
C LYS A 11 -11.27 -3.20 -0.94
N ASP A 12 -11.98 -2.09 -1.14
CA ASP A 12 -12.48 -1.73 -2.46
C ASP A 12 -11.34 -1.47 -3.44
N ALA A 13 -10.27 -0.80 -2.97
CA ALA A 13 -9.10 -0.55 -3.79
C ALA A 13 -8.42 -1.85 -4.19
N ILE A 14 -8.29 -2.80 -3.26
CA ILE A 14 -7.72 -4.11 -3.56
C ILE A 14 -8.56 -4.82 -4.63
N ARG A 15 -9.88 -4.76 -4.50
CA ARG A 15 -10.76 -5.38 -5.49
C ARG A 15 -10.57 -4.75 -6.87
N GLN A 16 -10.48 -3.43 -6.94
CA GLN A 16 -10.30 -2.74 -8.21
C GLN A 16 -8.93 -3.01 -8.83
N MET A 17 -7.88 -3.03 -8.02
CA MET A 17 -6.52 -3.19 -8.53
C MET A 17 -6.15 -4.64 -8.81
N HIS A 18 -6.67 -5.58 -8.01
CA HIS A 18 -6.22 -6.97 -8.05
C HIS A 18 -7.35 -7.97 -8.30
N GLY A 19 -8.60 -7.50 -8.35
CA GLY A 19 -9.73 -8.32 -8.76
C GLY A 19 -10.18 -9.39 -7.77
N CYS A 20 -9.88 -9.22 -6.48
CA CYS A 20 -10.26 -10.20 -5.47
C CYS A 20 -10.75 -9.54 -4.19
N ASP A 21 -11.46 -10.31 -3.38
CA ASP A 21 -11.88 -9.89 -2.05
C ASP A 21 -10.72 -10.05 -1.06
N SER A 22 -10.86 -9.44 0.11
CA SER A 22 -9.81 -9.48 1.12
C SER A 22 -10.40 -9.37 2.52
N HIS A 23 -9.59 -9.83 3.51
CA HIS A 23 -9.93 -9.72 4.92
C HIS A 23 -8.81 -8.98 5.65
N TRP A 24 -9.18 -7.95 6.41
CA TRP A 24 -8.23 -7.19 7.19
C TRP A 24 -7.66 -8.04 8.32
N ILE A 25 -6.33 -8.01 8.49
CA ILE A 25 -5.61 -8.77 9.50
C ILE A 25 -5.06 -7.88 10.60
N GLU A 26 -4.28 -6.86 10.24
CA GLU A 26 -3.63 -6.01 11.24
C GLU A 26 -3.17 -4.70 10.62
N SER A 27 -2.84 -3.78 11.50
CA SER A 27 -2.23 -2.50 11.14
C SER A 27 -0.79 -2.51 11.62
N VAL A 28 0.15 -2.16 10.75
CA VAL A 28 1.57 -2.16 11.07
C VAL A 28 2.15 -0.78 10.84
N PRO A 29 2.74 -0.14 11.88
CA PRO A 29 3.39 1.15 11.68
C PRO A 29 4.67 0.97 10.87
N VAL A 30 4.85 1.85 9.88
CA VAL A 30 6.03 1.83 9.01
C VAL A 30 6.62 3.22 8.96
N HIS A 31 7.95 3.30 9.09
CA HIS A 31 8.68 4.55 9.04
C HIS A 31 9.89 4.35 8.15
N GLU A 32 9.84 4.95 6.95
CA GLU A 32 10.92 4.84 5.98
C GLU A 32 11.73 6.11 5.95
N THR A 33 13.07 5.95 5.97
CA THR A 33 13.98 7.07 5.93
C THR A 33 14.95 6.91 4.76
N HIS A 34 15.47 8.05 4.30
CA HIS A 34 16.51 8.07 3.29
C HIS A 34 17.50 9.16 3.68
N GLU A 35 18.76 8.79 3.85
CA GLU A 35 19.81 9.72 4.27
C GLU A 35 19.45 10.49 5.53
N GLY A 36 18.86 9.77 6.51
CA GLY A 36 18.49 10.35 7.79
C GLY A 36 17.20 11.15 7.82
N GLN A 37 16.53 11.27 6.70
CA GLN A 37 15.27 12.02 6.62
C GLN A 37 14.09 11.09 6.38
N THR A 38 12.98 11.39 7.05
CA THR A 38 11.76 10.62 6.85
C THR A 38 11.19 10.89 5.45
N VAL A 39 11.05 9.82 4.66
CA VAL A 39 10.44 9.92 3.34
C VAL A 39 9.01 9.37 3.34
N TRP A 40 8.65 8.58 4.35
CA TRP A 40 7.28 8.09 4.50
C TRP A 40 7.07 7.60 5.92
N GLN A 41 5.90 7.89 6.48
CA GLN A 41 5.52 7.40 7.81
C GLN A 41 4.01 7.25 7.86
N GLY A 42 3.56 6.12 8.40
CA GLY A 42 2.14 5.86 8.54
C GLY A 42 1.88 4.41 8.89
N ASP A 43 0.61 4.04 8.88
CA ASP A 43 0.19 2.67 9.18
C ASP A 43 -0.17 1.96 7.89
N VAL A 44 0.41 0.77 7.69
CA VAL A 44 0.09 -0.09 6.57
C VAL A 44 -0.90 -1.14 7.05
N GLN A 45 -1.99 -1.29 6.32
CA GLN A 45 -3.01 -2.28 6.64
C GLN A 45 -2.71 -3.58 5.91
N VAL A 46 -2.71 -4.68 6.65
CA VAL A 46 -2.40 -6.00 6.09
C VAL A 46 -3.70 -6.76 5.85
N PHE A 47 -3.85 -7.30 4.65
CA PHE A 47 -5.04 -8.03 4.25
C PHE A 47 -4.66 -9.41 3.73
N ASP A 48 -5.47 -10.42 4.11
CA ASP A 48 -5.41 -11.72 3.45
C ASP A 48 -6.31 -11.68 2.22
N LEU A 49 -5.83 -12.20 1.12
CA LEU A 49 -6.56 -12.20 -0.15
C LEU A 49 -7.37 -13.49 -0.30
N VAL A 50 -8.53 -13.37 -0.93
CA VAL A 50 -9.43 -14.50 -1.18
C VAL A 50 -9.26 -14.94 -2.63
N ASP A 51 -8.78 -16.18 -2.81
CA ASP A 51 -8.68 -16.83 -4.13
C ASP A 51 -7.84 -16.05 -5.15
N HIS A 52 -6.84 -15.32 -4.70
CA HIS A 52 -5.90 -14.71 -5.63
C HIS A 52 -4.92 -15.78 -6.14
N PRO A 53 -4.66 -15.84 -7.45
CA PRO A 53 -3.87 -16.94 -8.03
C PRO A 53 -2.39 -16.89 -7.70
N GLN A 54 -1.86 -15.74 -7.31
CA GLN A 54 -0.40 -15.58 -7.12
C GLN A 54 0.00 -15.17 -5.71
N ALA A 55 -0.87 -14.48 -4.99
CA ALA A 55 -0.52 -13.94 -3.67
C ALA A 55 -1.60 -14.28 -2.65
N GLN A 56 -1.18 -14.48 -1.39
CA GLN A 56 -2.11 -14.75 -0.29
C GLN A 56 -2.36 -13.50 0.54
N ARG A 57 -1.57 -12.44 0.34
CA ARG A 57 -1.61 -11.27 1.21
C ARG A 57 -1.31 -10.01 0.41
N ALA A 58 -1.86 -8.89 0.88
CA ALA A 58 -1.56 -7.59 0.30
C ALA A 58 -1.38 -6.56 1.41
N TYR A 59 -0.61 -5.52 1.11
CA TYR A 59 -0.34 -4.40 2.00
C TYR A 59 -0.97 -3.16 1.38
N ALA A 60 -1.83 -2.49 2.13
CA ALA A 60 -2.59 -1.39 1.58
C ALA A 60 -2.57 -0.18 2.50
N TRP A 61 -2.56 1.00 1.91
CA TRP A 61 -2.63 2.26 2.63
C TRP A 61 -3.16 3.34 1.71
N SER A 62 -3.46 4.49 2.29
CA SER A 62 -3.87 5.64 1.49
C SER A 62 -3.26 6.90 2.08
N HIS A 63 -3.14 7.92 1.26
CA HIS A 63 -2.67 9.23 1.72
C HIS A 63 -3.42 10.33 0.98
N ALA A 64 -3.45 11.50 1.64
CA ALA A 64 -4.12 12.66 1.05
C ALA A 64 -3.24 13.25 -0.05
N THR A 65 -3.89 13.71 -1.11
CA THR A 65 -3.24 14.43 -2.19
C THR A 65 -3.88 15.81 -2.32
N LYS A 66 -3.39 16.61 -3.26
CA LYS A 66 -3.97 17.93 -3.51
C LYS A 66 -5.44 17.81 -3.88
N GLY A 67 -6.25 18.79 -3.47
CA GLY A 67 -7.66 18.83 -3.80
C GLY A 67 -8.51 17.90 -2.96
N MET A 68 -8.03 17.51 -1.78
CA MET A 68 -8.76 16.67 -0.84
C MET A 68 -9.04 15.26 -1.36
N ARG A 69 -8.34 14.84 -2.38
CA ARG A 69 -8.43 13.47 -2.88
C ARG A 69 -7.52 12.57 -2.07
N ARG A 70 -7.82 11.28 -2.07
CA ARG A 70 -6.95 10.27 -1.47
C ARG A 70 -6.43 9.35 -2.55
N GLN A 71 -5.16 9.02 -2.45
CA GLN A 71 -4.55 8.04 -3.31
C GLN A 71 -4.39 6.74 -2.54
N PHE A 72 -4.80 5.64 -3.17
CA PHE A 72 -4.77 4.31 -2.56
C PHE A 72 -3.65 3.47 -3.17
N HIS A 73 -3.00 2.70 -2.31
CA HIS A 73 -1.95 1.78 -2.72
C HIS A 73 -2.29 0.39 -2.20
N ALA A 74 -2.10 -0.62 -3.03
CA ALA A 74 -2.27 -2.00 -2.62
C ALA A 74 -1.19 -2.83 -3.31
N VAL A 75 -0.23 -3.33 -2.53
CA VAL A 75 0.94 -4.05 -3.02
C VAL A 75 0.82 -5.51 -2.61
N LEU A 76 0.92 -6.41 -3.58
CA LEU A 76 0.83 -7.84 -3.32
C LEU A 76 2.09 -8.36 -2.63
N HIS A 77 1.90 -9.35 -1.74
CA HIS A 77 3.00 -10.04 -1.10
C HIS A 77 3.61 -11.04 -2.09
N LEU A 78 4.44 -10.52 -2.97
CA LEU A 78 5.18 -11.29 -3.97
C LEU A 78 6.64 -10.83 -3.92
N PRO A 79 7.61 -11.73 -4.07
CA PRO A 79 9.02 -11.31 -4.03
C PRO A 79 9.29 -10.16 -5.00
N PRO A 80 10.07 -9.17 -4.60
CA PRO A 80 10.84 -9.05 -3.36
C PRO A 80 10.07 -8.51 -2.16
N VAL A 81 8.76 -8.28 -2.27
CA VAL A 81 7.95 -7.74 -1.17
C VAL A 81 7.70 -8.85 -0.16
N ASP A 82 8.26 -8.71 1.05
CA ASP A 82 8.16 -9.72 2.11
C ASP A 82 7.51 -9.17 3.38
N GLY A 83 7.04 -7.92 3.35
CA GLY A 83 6.42 -7.31 4.51
C GLY A 83 5.96 -5.90 4.21
N PRO A 84 5.30 -5.24 5.20
CA PRO A 84 4.76 -3.90 5.01
C PRO A 84 5.81 -2.85 4.63
N ALA A 85 6.98 -2.89 5.28
CA ALA A 85 8.04 -1.92 4.99
C ALA A 85 8.52 -2.04 3.54
N MET A 86 8.72 -3.25 3.07
CA MET A 86 9.15 -3.46 1.69
C MET A 86 8.06 -3.06 0.70
N ALA A 87 6.80 -3.24 1.06
CA ALA A 87 5.69 -2.79 0.22
C ALA A 87 5.74 -1.27 0.02
N VAL A 88 5.98 -0.52 1.10
CA VAL A 88 6.11 0.94 1.02
C VAL A 88 7.33 1.32 0.18
N LYS A 89 8.47 0.67 0.41
CA LYS A 89 9.68 0.95 -0.38
C LYS A 89 9.44 0.73 -1.86
N THR A 90 8.78 -0.37 -2.21
CA THR A 90 8.48 -0.69 -3.61
C THR A 90 7.61 0.38 -4.24
N ALA A 91 6.57 0.84 -3.52
CA ALA A 91 5.69 1.88 -4.02
C ALA A 91 6.42 3.21 -4.19
N LEU A 92 7.28 3.57 -3.22
CA LEU A 92 8.07 4.80 -3.29
C LEU A 92 9.02 4.75 -4.49
N TYR A 93 9.66 3.61 -4.71
CA TYR A 93 10.58 3.45 -5.83
C TYR A 93 9.85 3.58 -7.16
N ALA A 94 8.68 2.96 -7.29
CA ALA A 94 7.88 3.05 -8.49
C ALA A 94 7.46 4.50 -8.78
N GLU A 95 7.08 5.24 -7.73
CA GLU A 95 6.73 6.65 -7.85
C GLU A 95 7.92 7.47 -8.31
N TYR A 96 9.09 7.20 -7.74
CA TYR A 96 10.33 7.89 -8.13
C TYR A 96 10.66 7.64 -9.61
N GLN A 97 10.55 6.40 -10.05
CA GLN A 97 10.79 6.03 -11.44
C GLN A 97 9.83 6.76 -12.39
N ARG A 98 8.57 6.82 -12.01
CA ARG A 98 7.57 7.51 -12.82
C ARG A 98 7.89 9.00 -12.96
N LEU A 99 8.30 9.64 -11.87
CA LEU A 99 8.66 11.05 -11.89
C LEU A 99 9.90 11.30 -12.76
N GLN A 100 10.88 10.40 -12.73
CA GLN A 100 12.07 10.52 -13.54
C GLN A 100 11.73 10.48 -15.04
N LYS A 101 10.83 9.60 -15.44
CA LYS A 101 10.40 9.49 -16.83
C LYS A 101 9.66 10.75 -17.28
N THR A 102 8.91 11.37 -16.39
CA THR A 102 8.12 12.55 -16.73
C THR A 102 8.98 13.78 -16.95
N LYS A 103 10.18 13.81 -16.39
CA LYS A 103 11.05 14.97 -16.50
C LYS A 103 11.76 15.10 -17.85
N ASN A 104 11.69 14.11 -18.69
CA ASN A 104 12.38 14.16 -19.99
C ASN A 104 11.49 14.70 -21.08
#